data_1d1fb208e1b0da6dc0c7acb81935e236
#
_entry.id   1d1fb208e1b0da6dc0c7acb81935e236
#
_cell.length_a   1.000
_cell.length_b   1.000
_cell.length_c   1.000
_cell.angle_alpha   90.00
_cell.angle_beta   90.00
_cell.angle_gamma   90.00
#
_symmetry.space_group_name_H-M   'P 1'
#
loop_
_entity.id
_entity.type
_entity.pdbx_description
1 polymer ?
#
loop_
_entity_poly.entity_id
_entity_poly.type
_entity_poly.pdbx_seq_one_letter_code
_entity_poly.pdbx_strand_id
1 'polypeptide(L)'
;FGRRIKNRHISFSNVNKYLHLFEDLSNDKTIPQIATNLVYIIKANHLHQIESKIMYSIFNKQPKRAQTYWLLHVNIVDEPDTFSYEVNQFIPGVLIRIDFHLGFKIEPRINLYFKEVLKDMVAAGEIKLSSSYASLKKHHFPADFLFVNLDRIMTQDYKLSPWETMIMGLHAFTRVIGIN
;
A
#
# COMPACT_ATOMS: atom_id res chain seq x y z
N PHE A 1 32.38 -1.08 -20.46
CA PHE A 1 32.12 -0.69 -19.06
C PHE A 1 30.77 -1.28 -18.63
N GLY A 2 30.82 -2.49 -18.08
CA GLY A 2 29.65 -3.16 -17.53
C GLY A 2 29.14 -2.40 -16.31
N ARG A 3 28.02 -1.69 -16.42
CA ARG A 3 27.24 -1.30 -15.24
C ARG A 3 26.84 -2.59 -14.54
N ARG A 4 27.50 -2.93 -13.44
CA ARG A 4 26.98 -3.92 -12.50
C ARG A 4 25.65 -3.39 -11.99
N ILE A 5 24.57 -3.85 -12.59
CA ILE A 5 23.23 -3.72 -11.99
C ILE A 5 23.33 -4.53 -10.70
N LYS A 6 23.44 -3.84 -9.56
CA LYS A 6 23.26 -4.50 -8.26
C LYS A 6 21.82 -4.99 -8.25
N ASN A 7 21.65 -6.28 -8.52
CA ASN A 7 20.39 -6.95 -8.24
C ASN A 7 20.11 -6.75 -6.75
N ARG A 8 19.25 -5.78 -6.44
CA ARG A 8 18.74 -5.64 -5.08
C ARG A 8 17.89 -6.87 -4.83
N HIS A 9 18.37 -7.77 -4.00
CA HIS A 9 17.56 -8.89 -3.55
C HIS A 9 16.35 -8.35 -2.79
N ILE A 10 15.19 -8.33 -3.44
CA ILE A 10 13.94 -8.01 -2.79
C ILE A 10 13.56 -9.23 -1.98
N SER A 11 13.52 -9.06 -0.66
CA SER A 11 13.04 -10.09 0.25
C SER A 11 11.52 -10.06 0.31
N PHE A 12 10.89 -11.23 0.22
CA PHE A 12 9.46 -11.41 0.31
C PHE A 12 9.08 -12.21 1.56
N SER A 13 7.95 -11.86 2.14
CA SER A 13 7.33 -12.57 3.25
C SER A 13 5.99 -13.13 2.82
N ASN A 14 5.54 -14.22 3.46
CA ASN A 14 4.22 -14.74 3.23
C ASN A 14 3.21 -13.95 4.08
N VAL A 15 2.28 -13.25 3.41
CA VAL A 15 1.28 -12.41 4.06
C VAL A 15 0.38 -13.18 5.03
N ASN A 16 0.09 -14.45 4.74
CA ASN A 16 -0.78 -15.29 5.58
C ASN A 16 -0.25 -15.47 7.01
N LYS A 17 1.06 -15.38 7.20
CA LYS A 17 1.67 -15.46 8.54
C LYS A 17 1.39 -14.23 9.40
N TYR A 18 0.97 -13.13 8.80
CA TYR A 18 0.83 -11.82 9.44
C TYR A 18 -0.62 -11.31 9.48
N LEU A 19 -1.58 -12.10 9.01
CA LEU A 19 -3.00 -11.66 8.97
C LEU A 19 -3.51 -11.23 10.33
N HIS A 20 -3.23 -12.00 11.37
CA HIS A 20 -3.62 -11.68 12.75
C HIS A 20 -2.99 -10.35 13.23
N LEU A 21 -1.75 -10.05 12.83
CA LEU A 21 -1.09 -8.78 13.19
C LEU A 21 -1.75 -7.57 12.51
N PHE A 22 -2.20 -7.70 11.26
CA PHE A 22 -2.95 -6.63 10.59
C PHE A 22 -4.28 -6.35 11.28
N GLU A 23 -5.00 -7.41 11.66
CA GLU A 23 -6.28 -7.29 12.35
C GLU A 23 -6.11 -6.67 13.74
N ASP A 24 -5.15 -7.14 14.51
CA ASP A 24 -4.82 -6.62 15.83
C ASP A 24 -4.39 -5.15 15.74
N LEU A 25 -3.49 -4.80 14.82
CA LEU A 25 -3.03 -3.42 14.63
C LEU A 25 -4.17 -2.50 14.22
N SER A 26 -5.04 -2.92 13.32
CA SER A 26 -6.20 -2.12 12.89
C SER A 26 -7.13 -1.80 14.05
N ASN A 27 -7.28 -2.71 15.00
CA ASN A 27 -8.15 -2.58 16.16
C ASN A 27 -7.47 -1.96 17.40
N ASP A 28 -6.16 -1.81 17.40
CA ASP A 28 -5.40 -1.33 18.55
C ASP A 28 -5.58 0.17 18.78
N LYS A 29 -6.46 0.52 19.70
CA LYS A 29 -6.77 1.91 20.04
C LYS A 29 -5.66 2.62 20.83
N THR A 30 -4.64 1.90 21.31
CA THR A 30 -3.48 2.50 21.99
C THR A 30 -2.52 3.17 21.01
N ILE A 31 -2.63 2.82 19.72
CA ILE A 31 -1.83 3.39 18.65
C ILE A 31 -2.68 4.41 17.89
N PRO A 32 -2.22 5.67 17.72
CA PRO A 32 -2.93 6.65 16.92
C PRO A 32 -3.14 6.17 15.48
N GLN A 33 -4.34 6.35 14.94
CA GLN A 33 -4.62 6.02 13.56
C GLN A 33 -3.95 7.03 12.62
N ILE A 34 -3.10 6.55 11.71
CA ILE A 34 -2.40 7.41 10.76
C ILE A 34 -3.27 7.81 9.57
N ALA A 35 -4.14 6.90 9.15
CA ALA A 35 -5.10 7.11 8.06
C ALA A 35 -6.26 6.14 8.19
N THR A 36 -7.37 6.43 7.52
CA THR A 36 -8.45 5.44 7.36
C THR A 36 -7.99 4.32 6.42
N ASN A 37 -7.40 4.70 5.28
CA ASN A 37 -6.92 3.79 4.26
C ASN A 37 -5.43 4.03 4.02
N LEU A 38 -4.62 3.01 4.23
CA LEU A 38 -3.18 3.02 3.98
C LEU A 38 -2.88 2.18 2.74
N VAL A 39 -2.28 2.79 1.73
CA VAL A 39 -2.09 2.18 0.41
C VAL A 39 -0.60 1.99 0.11
N TYR A 40 -0.21 0.75 -0.17
CA TYR A 40 1.13 0.39 -0.61
C TYR A 40 1.11 -0.12 -2.05
N ILE A 41 2.07 0.31 -2.86
CA ILE A 41 2.33 -0.30 -4.17
C ILE A 41 3.35 -1.40 -3.96
N ILE A 42 2.99 -2.63 -4.33
CA ILE A 42 3.79 -3.82 -4.13
C ILE A 42 4.34 -4.36 -5.45
N LYS A 43 5.47 -5.08 -5.36
CA LYS A 43 6.13 -5.73 -6.50
C LYS A 43 6.01 -7.25 -6.48
N ALA A 44 5.42 -7.81 -5.43
CA ALA A 44 5.25 -9.24 -5.28
C ALA A 44 4.26 -9.81 -6.32
N ASN A 45 4.76 -10.63 -7.25
CA ASN A 45 3.95 -11.23 -8.31
C ASN A 45 3.01 -12.34 -7.80
N HIS A 46 3.37 -13.00 -6.71
CA HIS A 46 2.57 -14.06 -6.12
C HIS A 46 1.57 -13.50 -5.12
N LEU A 47 0.32 -13.99 -5.17
CA LEU A 47 -0.81 -13.51 -4.38
C LEU A 47 -0.51 -13.41 -2.87
N HIS A 48 0.13 -14.41 -2.30
CA HIS A 48 0.40 -14.47 -0.86
C HIS A 48 1.75 -13.88 -0.45
N GLN A 49 2.46 -13.21 -1.36
CA GLN A 49 3.74 -12.59 -1.07
C GLN A 49 3.61 -11.07 -0.95
N ILE A 50 4.39 -10.52 -0.04
CA ILE A 50 4.56 -9.09 0.17
C ILE A 50 6.04 -8.81 0.43
N GLU A 51 6.55 -7.67 -0.01
CA GLU A 51 7.92 -7.28 0.30
C GLU A 51 8.12 -7.11 1.80
N SER A 52 9.17 -7.71 2.31
CA SER A 52 9.51 -7.65 3.74
C SER A 52 9.71 -6.21 4.24
N LYS A 53 10.17 -5.31 3.37
CA LYS A 53 10.29 -3.87 3.69
C LYS A 53 8.94 -3.20 3.97
N ILE A 54 7.87 -3.64 3.33
CA ILE A 54 6.51 -3.12 3.57
C ILE A 54 6.02 -3.60 4.94
N MET A 55 6.21 -4.88 5.25
CA MET A 55 5.90 -5.43 6.56
C MET A 55 6.64 -4.68 7.67
N TYR A 56 7.94 -4.45 7.44
CA TYR A 56 8.76 -3.68 8.35
C TYR A 56 8.24 -2.24 8.52
N SER A 57 7.86 -1.57 7.43
CA SER A 57 7.29 -0.22 7.47
C SER A 57 6.00 -0.14 8.28
N ILE A 58 5.15 -1.17 8.20
CA ILE A 58 3.86 -1.18 8.89
C ILE A 58 4.01 -1.46 10.39
N PHE A 59 4.82 -2.46 10.76
CA PHE A 59 4.83 -3.00 12.13
C PHE A 59 5.98 -2.55 13.01
N ASN A 60 7.12 -2.14 12.43
CA ASN A 60 8.32 -1.86 13.20
C ASN A 60 8.44 -0.39 13.60
N LYS A 61 9.03 -0.14 14.76
CA LYS A 61 9.34 1.15 15.39
C LYS A 61 8.16 2.09 15.62
N GLN A 62 7.45 2.45 14.59
CA GLN A 62 6.23 3.25 14.66
C GLN A 62 5.15 2.51 13.88
N PRO A 63 4.40 1.64 14.55
CA PRO A 63 3.36 0.89 13.89
C PRO A 63 2.32 1.84 13.27
N LYS A 64 1.99 1.58 12.01
CA LYS A 64 1.10 2.41 11.22
C LYS A 64 -0.31 1.84 11.26
N ARG A 65 -1.08 2.30 12.22
CA ARG A 65 -2.47 1.88 12.35
C ARG A 65 -3.34 2.54 11.29
N ALA A 66 -4.07 1.73 10.54
CA ALA A 66 -5.13 2.13 9.63
C ALA A 66 -6.33 1.21 9.80
N GLN A 67 -7.51 1.62 9.32
CA GLN A 67 -8.66 0.72 9.29
C GLN A 67 -8.52 -0.31 8.19
N THR A 68 -8.07 0.13 7.00
CA THR A 68 -7.89 -0.73 5.84
C THR A 68 -6.51 -0.53 5.25
N TYR A 69 -5.83 -1.65 4.97
CA TYR A 69 -4.55 -1.71 4.28
C TYR A 69 -4.79 -2.21 2.86
N TRP A 70 -4.32 -1.43 1.89
CA TRP A 70 -4.43 -1.74 0.47
C TRP A 70 -3.08 -2.08 -0.11
N LEU A 71 -2.99 -3.21 -0.81
CA LEU A 71 -1.80 -3.65 -1.52
C LEU A 71 -2.11 -3.61 -3.02
N LEU A 72 -1.52 -2.67 -3.74
CA LEU A 72 -1.75 -2.51 -5.18
C LEU A 72 -0.57 -3.09 -5.95
N HIS A 73 -0.84 -4.02 -6.83
CA HIS A 73 0.14 -4.64 -7.72
C HIS A 73 -0.22 -4.38 -9.18
N VAL A 74 0.78 -4.07 -10.00
CA VAL A 74 0.61 -3.88 -11.44
C VAL A 74 1.39 -4.94 -12.18
N ASN A 75 0.68 -5.73 -12.98
CA ASN A 75 1.23 -6.72 -13.88
C ASN A 75 1.05 -6.24 -15.33
N ILE A 76 2.14 -6.11 -16.06
CA ILE A 76 2.10 -5.78 -17.49
C ILE A 76 1.95 -7.08 -18.27
N VAL A 77 0.91 -7.15 -19.10
CA VAL A 77 0.60 -8.32 -19.92
C VAL A 77 0.94 -8.07 -21.39
N ASP A 78 1.13 -9.16 -22.15
CA ASP A 78 1.57 -9.10 -23.54
C ASP A 78 0.48 -8.58 -24.51
N GLU A 79 -0.77 -8.59 -24.11
CA GLU A 79 -1.87 -8.03 -24.88
C GLU A 79 -1.85 -6.52 -24.81
N PRO A 80 -1.85 -5.80 -25.97
CA PRO A 80 -1.53 -4.38 -25.98
C PRO A 80 -2.54 -3.48 -25.27
N ASP A 81 -3.83 -3.76 -25.40
CA ASP A 81 -4.91 -2.87 -24.98
C ASP A 81 -5.79 -3.45 -23.87
N THR A 82 -5.32 -4.49 -23.19
CA THR A 82 -6.07 -5.16 -22.13
C THR A 82 -6.02 -4.37 -20.83
N PHE A 83 -7.17 -4.22 -20.19
CA PHE A 83 -7.29 -3.74 -18.82
C PHE A 83 -8.20 -4.68 -18.04
N SER A 84 -7.69 -5.25 -16.98
CA SER A 84 -8.47 -6.01 -16.01
C SER A 84 -7.89 -5.88 -14.61
N TYR A 85 -8.65 -6.27 -13.61
CA TYR A 85 -8.18 -6.29 -12.23
C TYR A 85 -8.80 -7.43 -11.44
N GLU A 86 -8.12 -7.84 -10.39
CA GLU A 86 -8.59 -8.82 -9.42
C GLU A 86 -8.51 -8.23 -8.01
N VAL A 87 -9.54 -8.44 -7.21
CA VAL A 87 -9.59 -8.01 -5.81
C VAL A 87 -9.57 -9.23 -4.91
N ASN A 88 -8.60 -9.29 -4.00
CA ASN A 88 -8.45 -10.34 -3.01
C ASN A 88 -8.50 -9.74 -1.61
N GLN A 89 -9.57 -10.00 -0.88
CA GLN A 89 -9.70 -9.59 0.51
C GLN A 89 -9.14 -10.67 1.42
N PHE A 90 -7.89 -10.53 1.86
CA PHE A 90 -7.28 -11.46 2.82
C PHE A 90 -7.97 -11.40 4.18
N ILE A 91 -8.33 -10.18 4.60
CA ILE A 91 -9.16 -9.93 5.77
C ILE A 91 -10.22 -8.93 5.30
N PRO A 92 -11.50 -9.32 5.25
CA PRO A 92 -12.56 -8.43 4.77
C PRO A 92 -12.54 -7.07 5.47
N GLY A 93 -12.44 -6.00 4.69
CA GLY A 93 -12.40 -4.62 5.20
C GLY A 93 -11.10 -4.19 5.89
N VAL A 94 -10.13 -5.07 6.08
CA VAL A 94 -8.87 -4.76 6.79
C VAL A 94 -7.65 -4.87 5.88
N LEU A 95 -7.48 -5.98 5.15
CA LEU A 95 -6.36 -6.19 4.26
C LEU A 95 -6.84 -6.65 2.89
N ILE A 96 -6.66 -5.79 1.90
CA ILE A 96 -7.17 -6.00 0.53
C ILE A 96 -6.02 -5.83 -0.45
N ARG A 97 -5.88 -6.80 -1.34
CA ARG A 97 -4.95 -6.74 -2.46
C ARG A 97 -5.71 -6.56 -3.76
N ILE A 98 -5.21 -5.67 -4.61
CA ILE A 98 -5.70 -5.48 -5.97
C ILE A 98 -4.56 -5.72 -6.93
N ASP A 99 -4.76 -6.65 -7.85
CA ASP A 99 -3.84 -6.92 -8.95
C ASP A 99 -4.42 -6.32 -10.23
N PHE A 100 -3.74 -5.32 -10.80
CA PHE A 100 -4.07 -4.74 -12.09
C PHE A 100 -3.32 -5.46 -13.20
N HIS A 101 -4.00 -5.85 -14.25
CA HIS A 101 -3.42 -6.41 -15.47
C HIS A 101 -3.55 -5.39 -16.59
N LEU A 102 -2.44 -4.78 -16.96
CA LEU A 102 -2.38 -3.71 -17.96
C LEU A 102 -1.66 -4.18 -19.21
N GLY A 103 -2.27 -3.98 -20.35
CA GLY A 103 -1.61 -4.15 -21.63
C GLY A 103 -0.41 -3.20 -21.79
N PHE A 104 0.61 -3.62 -22.54
CA PHE A 104 1.87 -2.84 -22.63
C PHE A 104 1.71 -1.45 -23.28
N LYS A 105 0.59 -1.17 -23.97
CA LYS A 105 0.26 0.15 -24.52
C LYS A 105 -0.52 1.04 -23.55
N ILE A 106 -1.03 0.47 -22.46
CA ILE A 106 -1.82 1.21 -21.48
C ILE A 106 -0.88 1.93 -20.51
N GLU A 107 -1.07 3.24 -20.37
CA GLU A 107 -0.33 4.02 -19.38
C GLU A 107 -0.71 3.60 -17.96
N PRO A 108 0.26 3.29 -17.09
CA PRO A 108 -0.02 2.80 -15.73
C PRO A 108 -0.48 3.95 -14.80
N ARG A 109 -1.70 4.42 -14.95
CA ARG A 109 -2.34 5.43 -14.10
C ARG A 109 -3.01 4.78 -12.89
N ILE A 110 -2.20 4.25 -11.98
CA ILE A 110 -2.67 3.46 -10.84
C ILE A 110 -3.75 4.18 -10.02
N ASN A 111 -3.58 5.48 -9.79
CA ASN A 111 -4.54 6.27 -9.01
C ASN A 111 -5.93 6.32 -9.66
N LEU A 112 -6.01 6.41 -10.99
CA LEU A 112 -7.28 6.40 -11.70
C LEU A 112 -7.93 5.02 -11.64
N TYR A 113 -7.16 3.98 -11.90
CA TYR A 113 -7.66 2.61 -11.88
C TYR A 113 -8.11 2.20 -10.47
N PHE A 114 -7.36 2.60 -9.46
CA PHE A 114 -7.75 2.37 -8.07
C PHE A 114 -9.09 3.04 -7.73
N LYS A 115 -9.30 4.29 -8.18
CA LYS A 115 -10.59 4.98 -8.00
C LYS A 115 -11.75 4.23 -8.65
N GLU A 116 -11.56 3.68 -9.84
CA GLU A 116 -12.61 2.90 -10.52
C GLU A 116 -12.93 1.63 -9.74
N VAL A 117 -11.90 0.89 -9.28
CA VAL A 117 -12.12 -0.30 -8.43
C VAL A 117 -12.86 0.06 -7.15
N LEU A 118 -12.51 1.17 -6.50
CA LEU A 118 -13.21 1.63 -5.29
C LEU A 118 -14.68 1.94 -5.56
N LYS A 119 -15.00 2.56 -6.70
CA LYS A 119 -16.40 2.81 -7.11
C LYS A 119 -17.16 1.49 -7.29
N ASP A 120 -16.55 0.51 -7.97
CA ASP A 120 -17.16 -0.79 -8.18
C ASP A 120 -17.41 -1.52 -6.85
N MET A 121 -16.45 -1.49 -5.93
CA MET A 121 -16.58 -2.09 -4.60
C MET A 121 -17.63 -1.40 -3.74
N VAL A 122 -17.76 -0.08 -3.83
CA VAL A 122 -18.85 0.67 -3.15
C VAL A 122 -20.21 0.30 -3.74
N ALA A 123 -20.32 0.24 -5.06
CA ALA A 123 -21.56 -0.14 -5.74
C ALA A 123 -21.97 -1.59 -5.41
N ALA A 124 -21.00 -2.49 -5.22
CA ALA A 124 -21.24 -3.86 -4.77
C ALA A 124 -21.54 -3.98 -3.26
N GLY A 125 -21.44 -2.88 -2.49
CA GLY A 125 -21.65 -2.89 -1.05
C GLY A 125 -20.50 -3.53 -0.24
N GLU A 126 -19.35 -3.74 -0.83
CA GLU A 126 -18.20 -4.40 -0.20
C GLU A 126 -17.44 -3.47 0.75
N ILE A 127 -17.41 -2.18 0.43
CA ILE A 127 -16.73 -1.14 1.24
C ILE A 127 -17.59 0.12 1.37
N LYS A 128 -17.25 0.94 2.37
CA LYS A 128 -17.82 2.27 2.58
C LYS A 128 -16.72 3.31 2.56
N LEU A 129 -16.85 4.33 1.74
CA LEU A 129 -15.90 5.45 1.64
C LEU A 129 -16.29 6.62 2.55
N SER A 130 -16.60 6.36 3.81
CA SER A 130 -16.84 7.40 4.82
C SER A 130 -15.63 7.54 5.73
N SER A 131 -15.34 8.78 6.15
CA SER A 131 -14.24 9.02 7.10
C SER A 131 -14.44 8.21 8.39
N SER A 132 -13.36 7.68 8.93
CA SER A 132 -13.36 7.02 10.25
C SER A 132 -13.36 8.01 11.41
N TYR A 133 -12.97 9.24 11.15
CA TYR A 133 -12.91 10.29 12.15
C TYR A 133 -14.31 10.85 12.42
N ALA A 134 -14.75 10.79 13.68
CA ALA A 134 -16.13 11.13 14.07
C ALA A 134 -16.54 12.56 13.65
N SER A 135 -15.65 13.53 13.78
CA SER A 135 -15.89 14.92 13.35
C SER A 135 -16.10 15.03 11.85
N LEU A 136 -15.26 14.39 11.05
CA LEU A 136 -15.32 14.44 9.59
C LEU A 136 -16.49 13.64 9.05
N LYS A 137 -16.78 12.49 9.66
CA LYS A 137 -17.94 11.66 9.33
C LYS A 137 -19.26 12.42 9.52
N LYS A 138 -19.38 13.20 10.60
CA LYS A 138 -20.56 14.05 10.87
C LYS A 138 -20.81 15.07 9.74
N HIS A 139 -19.77 15.53 9.07
CA HIS A 139 -19.85 16.49 7.96
C HIS A 139 -19.78 15.82 6.58
N HIS A 140 -19.97 14.51 6.51
CA HIS A 140 -19.96 13.73 5.26
C HIS A 140 -18.66 13.80 4.46
N PHE A 141 -17.52 14.03 5.12
CA PHE A 141 -16.22 13.96 4.46
C PHE A 141 -15.92 12.52 4.02
N PRO A 142 -15.33 12.35 2.83
CA PRO A 142 -14.91 11.03 2.36
C PRO A 142 -13.77 10.48 3.22
N ALA A 143 -13.56 9.16 3.13
CA ALA A 143 -12.42 8.53 3.74
C ALA A 143 -11.10 9.05 3.15
N ASP A 144 -10.11 9.23 4.00
CA ASP A 144 -8.76 9.59 3.60
C ASP A 144 -7.97 8.37 3.10
N PHE A 145 -7.09 8.62 2.13
CA PHE A 145 -6.17 7.62 1.56
C PHE A 145 -4.75 8.15 1.66
N LEU A 146 -3.87 7.39 2.30
CA LEU A 146 -2.47 7.68 2.40
C LEU A 146 -1.67 6.70 1.55
N PHE A 147 -1.04 7.18 0.49
CA PHE A 147 -0.19 6.39 -0.39
C PHE A 147 1.25 6.39 0.12
N VAL A 148 1.81 5.20 0.30
CA VAL A 148 3.20 5.01 0.73
C VAL A 148 4.03 4.46 -0.41
N ASN A 149 5.04 5.23 -0.82
CA ASN A 149 6.01 4.79 -1.81
C ASN A 149 7.38 4.61 -1.16
N LEU A 150 7.77 3.37 -0.91
CA LEU A 150 9.05 3.03 -0.29
C LEU A 150 10.24 3.11 -1.26
N ASP A 151 10.01 3.11 -2.57
CA ASP A 151 11.10 3.15 -3.55
C ASP A 151 11.83 4.49 -3.57
N ARG A 152 11.14 5.60 -3.32
CA ARG A 152 11.77 6.92 -3.20
C ARG A 152 12.68 7.05 -1.99
N ILE A 153 12.40 6.31 -0.94
CA ILE A 153 13.19 6.29 0.29
C ILE A 153 14.49 5.50 0.08
N MET A 154 14.46 4.45 -0.73
CA MET A 154 15.58 3.56 -0.97
C MET A 154 16.59 4.06 -2.01
N THR A 155 16.22 5.03 -2.86
CA THR A 155 17.10 5.53 -3.92
C THR A 155 18.10 6.58 -3.46
N GLN A 156 17.91 7.19 -2.30
CA GLN A 156 18.83 8.20 -1.76
C GLN A 156 19.93 7.63 -0.86
N ASP A 157 19.89 6.34 -0.52
CA ASP A 157 20.66 5.78 0.59
C ASP A 157 21.78 4.84 0.18
N TYR A 158 22.69 5.30 -0.66
CA TYR A 158 23.94 4.54 -0.91
C TYR A 158 25.00 4.66 0.21
N LYS A 159 24.77 5.48 1.24
CA LYS A 159 25.81 5.77 2.25
C LYS A 159 25.33 5.76 3.71
N LEU A 160 24.07 5.48 3.97
CA LEU A 160 23.52 5.52 5.32
C LEU A 160 23.47 4.10 5.93
N SER A 161 23.70 3.99 7.23
CA SER A 161 23.48 2.76 7.97
C SER A 161 22.00 2.35 7.88
N PRO A 162 21.66 1.05 8.05
CA PRO A 162 20.25 0.62 8.08
C PRO A 162 19.38 1.39 9.07
N TRP A 163 19.99 1.87 10.13
CA TRP A 163 19.38 2.71 11.14
C TRP A 163 19.06 4.13 10.65
N GLU A 164 20.02 4.79 10.01
CA GLU A 164 19.85 6.15 9.46
C GLU A 164 18.87 6.16 8.28
N THR A 165 18.93 5.15 7.44
CA THR A 165 17.96 4.91 6.36
C THR A 165 16.53 4.87 6.90
N MET A 166 16.34 4.24 8.05
CA MET A 166 15.05 4.08 8.68
C MET A 166 14.51 5.39 9.26
N ILE A 167 15.36 6.23 9.85
CA ILE A 167 15.00 7.57 10.36
C ILE A 167 14.66 8.50 9.20
N MET A 168 15.46 8.49 8.14
CA MET A 168 15.22 9.30 6.93
C MET A 168 13.95 8.85 6.21
N GLY A 169 13.64 7.55 6.22
CA GLY A 169 12.39 7.01 5.71
C GLY A 169 11.16 7.58 6.41
N LEU A 170 11.22 7.78 7.73
CA LEU A 170 10.16 8.42 8.50
C LEU A 170 10.01 9.91 8.16
N HIS A 171 11.09 10.65 7.95
CA HIS A 171 11.04 12.07 7.54
C HIS A 171 10.51 12.23 6.11
N ALA A 172 10.89 11.37 5.18
CA ALA A 172 10.33 11.38 3.83
C ALA A 172 8.84 11.01 3.83
N PHE A 173 8.42 10.12 4.72
CA PHE A 173 7.03 9.77 4.93
C PHE A 173 6.19 10.95 5.42
N THR A 174 6.68 11.73 6.37
CA THR A 174 5.98 12.95 6.85
C THR A 174 5.90 14.03 5.78
N ARG A 175 6.86 14.13 4.87
CA ARG A 175 6.81 15.04 3.72
C ARG A 175 5.80 14.62 2.66
N VAL A 176 5.64 13.33 2.41
CA VAL A 176 4.63 12.81 1.46
C VAL A 176 3.20 13.03 1.98
N ILE A 177 3.00 13.03 3.30
CA ILE A 177 1.73 13.36 3.93
C ILE A 177 1.36 14.84 3.78
N GLY A 178 2.35 15.74 3.69
CA GLY A 178 2.16 17.19 3.60
C GLY A 178 1.93 17.74 2.18
N ILE A 179 1.82 16.90 1.17
CA ILE A 179 1.59 17.34 -0.21
C ILE A 179 0.21 16.87 -0.67
N ASN A 180 -0.72 17.84 -0.69
CA ASN A 180 -2.04 17.88 -1.34
C ASN A 180 -2.46 16.69 -2.21
#